data_168212a5a7ef81c2c0fd885f7980f5dd
#
_entry.id   168212a5a7ef81c2c0fd885f7980f5dd
#
_cell.length_a   1.000
_cell.length_b   1.000
_cell.length_c   1.000
_cell.angle_alpha   90.00
_cell.angle_beta   90.00
_cell.angle_gamma   90.00
#
_symmetry.space_group_name_H-M   'P 1'
#
loop_
_entity.id
_entity.type
_entity.pdbx_description
1 polymer ?
#
loop_
_entity_poly.entity_id
_entity_poly.type
_entity_poly.pdbx_seq_one_letter_code
_entity_poly.pdbx_strand_id
1 'polypeptide(L)' 'DYTLMTVIDGYGHLMIDGHSYELKMGTSCILPNPIKKWELVGELTVIASEPGKK' A
#
# COMPACT_ATOMS: atom_id res chain seq x y z
N ASP A 1 -0.18 -13.35 7.78
CA ASP A 1 0.84 -12.47 7.21
C ASP A 1 0.22 -11.25 6.58
N TYR A 2 1.01 -10.22 6.48
CA TYR A 2 0.55 -8.99 5.86
C TYR A 2 1.76 -8.22 5.33
N THR A 3 1.46 -7.26 4.49
CA THR A 3 2.49 -6.38 3.94
C THR A 3 2.23 -4.98 4.46
N LEU A 4 3.22 -4.38 5.05
CA LEU A 4 3.14 -3.00 5.51
C LEU A 4 3.69 -2.10 4.42
N MET A 5 2.91 -1.14 4.03
CA MET A 5 3.29 -0.22 2.96
C MET A 5 3.20 1.20 3.47
N THR A 6 4.26 1.96 3.24
CA THR A 6 4.34 3.34 3.70
C THR A 6 4.69 4.24 2.52
N VAL A 7 3.90 5.28 2.36
CA VAL A 7 4.16 6.26 1.30
C VAL A 7 5.19 7.25 1.81
N ILE A 8 6.31 7.35 1.12
CA ILE A 8 7.38 8.25 1.53
C ILE A 8 7.46 9.50 0.67
N ASP A 9 6.78 9.51 -0.47
CA ASP A 9 6.81 10.68 -1.34
C ASP A 9 5.65 10.60 -2.31
N GLY A 10 5.10 11.77 -2.65
CA GLY A 10 4.03 11.84 -3.62
C GLY A 10 2.67 11.49 -3.04
N TYR A 11 1.73 11.24 -3.92
CA TYR A 11 0.43 10.80 -3.47
C TYR A 11 -0.26 10.06 -4.61
N GLY A 12 -1.30 9.33 -4.26
CA GLY A 12 -2.06 8.57 -5.23
C GLY A 12 -3.18 7.85 -4.54
N HIS A 13 -3.58 6.75 -5.12
CA HIS A 13 -4.67 5.95 -4.59
C HIS A 13 -4.29 4.49 -4.63
N LEU A 14 -4.78 3.77 -3.65
CA LEU A 14 -4.66 2.31 -3.63
C LEU A 14 -6.03 1.73 -3.92
N MET A 15 -6.08 0.89 -4.94
CA MET A 15 -7.33 0.24 -5.33
C MET A 15 -7.27 -1.21 -4.88
N ILE A 16 -8.23 -1.60 -4.05
CA ILE A 16 -8.32 -2.98 -3.59
C ILE A 16 -9.75 -3.43 -3.75
N ASP A 17 -9.95 -4.46 -4.54
CA ASP A 17 -11.23 -5.13 -4.65
C ASP A 17 -12.36 -4.14 -4.92
N GLY A 18 -12.10 -3.18 -5.80
CA GLY A 18 -13.12 -2.20 -6.17
C GLY A 18 -13.22 -1.01 -5.25
N HIS A 19 -12.42 -0.98 -4.20
CA HIS A 19 -12.39 0.15 -3.27
C HIS A 19 -11.14 0.97 -3.51
N SER A 20 -11.25 2.28 -3.34
CA SER A 20 -10.09 3.12 -3.50
C SER A 20 -9.80 3.85 -2.18
N TYR A 21 -8.53 3.97 -1.89
CA TYR A 21 -8.07 4.60 -0.67
C TYR A 21 -7.03 5.64 -1.05
N GLU A 22 -7.17 6.82 -0.50
CA GLU A 22 -6.24 7.89 -0.80
C GLU A 22 -4.94 7.68 -0.03
N LEU A 23 -3.84 7.81 -0.75
CA LEU A 23 -2.52 7.68 -0.16
C LEU A 23 -1.74 8.96 -0.40
N LYS A 24 -1.06 9.43 0.63
CA LYS A 24 -0.23 10.60 0.51
C LYS A 24 0.99 10.41 1.39
N MET A 25 1.95 11.31 1.25
CA MET A 25 3.18 11.22 2.00
C MET A 25 2.89 11.11 3.50
N GLY A 26 3.52 10.15 4.13
CA GLY A 26 3.31 9.90 5.54
C GLY A 26 2.23 8.89 5.84
N THR A 27 1.53 8.41 4.83
CA THR A 27 0.45 7.46 5.03
C THR A 27 1.01 6.05 5.06
N SER A 28 0.56 5.27 6.02
CA SER A 28 0.90 3.85 6.09
C SER A 28 -0.36 3.03 5.96
N CYS A 29 -0.23 1.89 5.33
CA CYS A 29 -1.35 0.98 5.24
C CYS A 29 -0.86 -0.45 5.33
N ILE A 30 -1.77 -1.34 5.69
CA ILE A 30 -1.47 -2.74 5.85
C ILE A 30 -2.31 -3.50 4.86
N LEU A 31 -1.65 -4.35 4.09
CA LEU A 31 -2.32 -5.21 3.11
C LEU A 31 -2.33 -6.62 3.66
N PRO A 32 -3.48 -7.10 4.07
CA PRO A 32 -3.54 -8.47 4.56
C PRO A 32 -3.35 -9.46 3.42
N ASN A 33 -2.71 -10.55 3.74
CA ASN A 33 -2.57 -11.66 2.80
C ASN A 33 -3.69 -12.66 3.03
N PRO A 34 -4.16 -13.28 2.00
CA PRO A 34 -3.81 -13.06 0.60
C PRO A 34 -4.75 -12.05 -0.06
N ILE A 35 -4.20 -10.94 -0.49
CA ILE A 35 -4.94 -10.04 -1.35
C ILE A 35 -4.46 -10.31 -2.77
N LYS A 36 -5.37 -10.62 -3.63
CA LYS A 36 -5.00 -11.03 -4.97
C LYS A 36 -4.99 -9.90 -5.96
N LYS A 37 -5.78 -8.88 -5.69
CA LYS A 37 -5.88 -7.78 -6.63
C LYS A 37 -5.78 -6.46 -5.90
N TRP A 38 -4.76 -5.73 -6.22
CA TRP A 38 -4.63 -4.38 -5.74
C TRP A 38 -3.79 -3.61 -6.74
N GLU A 39 -3.93 -2.31 -6.74
CA GLU A 39 -3.27 -1.49 -7.72
C GLU A 39 -2.98 -0.14 -7.12
N LEU A 40 -1.83 0.40 -7.45
CA LEU A 40 -1.46 1.75 -7.06
C LEU A 40 -1.60 2.67 -8.25
N VAL A 41 -2.28 3.78 -8.03
CA VAL A 41 -2.53 4.76 -9.07
C VAL A 41 -2.00 6.09 -8.60
N GLY A 42 -1.29 6.80 -9.48
CA GLY A 42 -0.76 8.09 -9.15
C GLY A 42 0.76 8.08 -9.12
N GLU A 43 1.32 9.18 -8.70
CA GLU A 43 2.77 9.32 -8.63
C GLU A 43 3.20 9.36 -7.18
N LEU A 44 3.60 8.22 -6.68
CA LEU A 44 4.00 8.10 -5.30
C LEU A 44 5.09 7.06 -5.18
N THR A 45 5.89 7.21 -4.14
CA THR A 45 6.94 6.27 -3.82
C THR A 45 6.58 5.62 -2.50
N VAL A 46 6.64 4.30 -2.47
CA VAL A 46 6.28 3.58 -1.25
C VAL A 46 7.38 2.61 -0.89
N ILE A 47 7.43 2.29 0.39
CA ILE A 47 8.28 1.24 0.92
C ILE A 47 7.37 0.14 1.42
N ALA A 48 7.64 -1.08 0.99
CA ALA A 48 6.86 -2.22 1.45
C ALA A 48 7.76 -3.13 2.27
N SER A 49 7.23 -3.65 3.35
CA SER A 49 7.97 -4.60 4.16
C SER A 49 7.02 -5.67 4.66
N GLU A 50 7.61 -6.81 4.97
CA GLU A 50 6.85 -7.96 5.45
C GLU A 50 7.39 -8.36 6.80
N PRO A 51 6.67 -8.06 7.86
CA PRO A 51 7.12 -8.48 9.20
C PRO A 51 7.11 -10.00 9.30
N GLY A 52 7.93 -10.51 10.20
CA GLY A 52 8.02 -11.93 10.39
C GLY A 52 8.90 -12.63 9.38
N LYS A 53 9.45 -11.88 8.48
CA LYS A 53 10.34 -12.46 7.48
C LYS A 53 11.73 -12.61 8.08
N LYS A 54 12.35 -13.71 7.81
CA LYS A 54 13.70 -13.94 8.31
C LYS A 54 14.71 -13.94 7.22
#